data_5b919d05c1f77c15f6f309aad75b076c
#
_entry.id   5b919d05c1f77c15f6f309aad75b076c
#
_cell.length_a   1.000
_cell.length_b   1.000
_cell.length_c   1.000
_cell.angle_alpha   90.00
_cell.angle_beta   90.00
_cell.angle_gamma   90.00
#
_symmetry.space_group_name_H-M   'P 1'
#
loop_
_entity.id
_entity.type
_entity.pdbx_description
1 polymer ?
#
loop_
_entity_poly.entity_id
_entity_poly.type
_entity_poly.pdbx_seq_one_letter_code
_entity_poly.pdbx_strand_id
1 'polypeptide(L)'
;MYAVNNTRYKIYFGGGYKEHWSQDYTLSIEYHDRRYVEAALDAAGRWQPVGGDAELTAMLASDSCPALTRMYFEAAASAYHAAQDCLCRGLTLDRLRECFYSAENPLVAPELMRLLMDDCGFSMNVAYSVTAHCCADIRADGVDTDAVYALQPRTAHVMSLLRSTAASRLAVSYDSRLEECRFPAGAAVTGGEVRLAFRVLGGCVRRAVLVVYGDAGRQEYDMAREGQYYAARITMPASPQALWYFFRVETEDGTHWVCPDGTGFIGRICGRESGGFRLTAALADFNTPAWFRKCVMYQIFPDRFAFSGDGTAQRGVEYHRALGQNAELHASTDEPVRWQPRPFERDYSPDDFYGGTFRGIEEKLPYLRELGISVIYLNPIVEARSNHRYDTSDYMRPDPILGTEADFEGLCAAARESGIRIVLDGVFSHTGADSVYFNRYGNYPSVGACQGDKSEFFDWYDFKSFPEDYRCWWGFKDLPEVNETQPSWQRFVISGDDSVVKTWLRRGASGWRLDVADELPDETLSLIRRAAKEEKPDALILGEVWEDAVIK
;
A
#
# COMPACT_ATOMS: atom_id res chain seq x y z
N MET A 1 -3.96 15.32 -22.96
CA MET A 1 -3.22 15.07 -24.22
C MET A 1 -1.78 14.81 -23.79
N TYR A 2 -1.43 13.55 -23.50
CA TYR A 2 -0.07 13.18 -23.05
C TYR A 2 0.86 13.25 -24.26
N ALA A 3 2.01 13.91 -24.05
CA ALA A 3 3.05 14.01 -25.07
C ALA A 3 3.43 12.59 -25.53
N VAL A 4 3.35 12.35 -26.83
CA VAL A 4 3.91 11.15 -27.46
C VAL A 4 5.42 11.20 -27.22
N ASN A 5 5.89 10.51 -26.18
CA ASN A 5 7.31 10.34 -25.97
C ASN A 5 7.87 9.55 -27.16
N ASN A 6 8.96 10.03 -27.74
CA ASN A 6 9.73 9.41 -28.82
C ASN A 6 10.40 8.08 -28.35
N THR A 7 9.65 7.23 -27.64
CA THR A 7 10.15 5.98 -27.08
C THR A 7 10.34 4.98 -28.21
N ARG A 8 11.54 4.45 -28.34
CA ARG A 8 11.90 3.41 -29.31
C ARG A 8 12.14 2.10 -28.60
N TYR A 9 11.58 1.03 -29.14
CA TYR A 9 11.72 -0.33 -28.62
C TYR A 9 12.58 -1.16 -29.56
N LYS A 10 13.56 -1.90 -29.02
CA LYS A 10 14.36 -2.85 -29.80
C LYS A 10 13.63 -4.16 -29.93
N ILE A 11 13.21 -4.49 -31.13
CA ILE A 11 12.56 -5.75 -31.46
C ILE A 11 13.58 -6.68 -32.10
N TYR A 12 13.77 -7.86 -31.50
CA TYR A 12 14.81 -8.80 -31.87
C TYR A 12 14.30 -9.90 -32.78
N PHE A 13 15.08 -10.23 -33.79
CA PHE A 13 14.80 -11.25 -34.78
C PHE A 13 15.92 -12.29 -34.87
N GLY A 14 15.57 -13.54 -35.10
CA GLY A 14 16.52 -14.63 -35.30
C GLY A 14 17.37 -14.94 -34.09
N GLY A 15 18.54 -15.52 -34.34
CA GLY A 15 19.49 -15.93 -33.30
C GLY A 15 19.06 -17.21 -32.59
N GLY A 16 19.70 -17.46 -31.47
CA GLY A 16 19.41 -18.59 -30.59
C GLY A 16 19.34 -18.18 -29.11
N TYR A 17 19.05 -19.14 -28.27
CA TYR A 17 19.08 -18.92 -26.82
C TYR A 17 19.55 -20.18 -26.11
N LYS A 18 20.05 -19.99 -24.85
CA LYS A 18 20.37 -21.07 -23.92
C LYS A 18 19.61 -20.85 -22.63
N GLU A 19 19.11 -21.93 -22.06
CA GLU A 19 18.45 -21.95 -20.76
C GLU A 19 19.48 -22.30 -19.69
N HIS A 20 19.56 -21.49 -18.64
CA HIS A 20 20.40 -21.72 -17.48
C HIS A 20 19.51 -21.85 -16.24
N TRP A 21 19.55 -23.02 -15.61
CA TRP A 21 18.83 -23.29 -14.37
C TRP A 21 19.80 -23.22 -13.20
N SER A 22 19.49 -22.35 -12.24
CA SER A 22 20.23 -22.26 -10.98
C SER A 22 19.83 -23.41 -10.02
N GLN A 23 20.56 -23.56 -8.92
CA GLN A 23 20.25 -24.59 -7.91
C GLN A 23 18.92 -24.37 -7.19
N ASP A 24 18.41 -23.16 -7.17
CA ASP A 24 17.10 -22.76 -6.61
C ASP A 24 15.96 -22.80 -7.65
N TYR A 25 16.20 -23.44 -8.79
CA TYR A 25 15.26 -23.57 -9.92
C TYR A 25 14.86 -22.24 -10.57
N THR A 26 15.69 -21.21 -10.48
CA THR A 26 15.49 -19.97 -11.24
C THR A 26 16.01 -20.15 -12.65
N LEU A 27 15.15 -19.83 -13.64
CA LEU A 27 15.50 -19.87 -15.06
C LEU A 27 16.06 -18.51 -15.49
N SER A 28 17.21 -18.51 -16.15
CA SER A 28 17.73 -17.36 -16.89
C SER A 28 17.99 -17.72 -18.34
N ILE A 29 17.77 -16.77 -19.26
CA ILE A 29 17.90 -16.98 -20.70
C ILE A 29 19.07 -16.14 -21.22
N GLU A 30 20.02 -16.81 -21.85
CA GLU A 30 21.12 -16.17 -22.56
C GLU A 30 20.81 -16.20 -24.07
N TYR A 31 20.71 -15.03 -24.67
CA TYR A 31 20.46 -14.90 -26.10
C TYR A 31 21.74 -14.63 -26.87
N HIS A 32 21.84 -15.16 -28.11
CA HIS A 32 22.99 -14.93 -29.00
C HIS A 32 22.53 -14.75 -30.47
N ASP A 33 23.38 -14.09 -31.26
CA ASP A 33 23.24 -13.93 -32.72
C ASP A 33 21.92 -13.28 -33.18
N ARG A 34 21.30 -12.43 -32.34
CA ARG A 34 20.05 -11.71 -32.68
C ARG A 34 20.33 -10.43 -33.45
N ARG A 35 19.51 -10.17 -34.48
CA ARG A 35 19.40 -8.86 -35.12
C ARG A 35 18.25 -8.07 -34.48
N TYR A 36 18.24 -6.78 -34.56
CA TYR A 36 17.15 -5.96 -34.02
C TYR A 36 16.72 -4.85 -34.97
N VAL A 37 15.43 -4.45 -34.84
CA VAL A 37 14.86 -3.27 -35.45
C VAL A 37 14.28 -2.39 -34.34
N GLU A 38 14.46 -1.08 -34.47
CA GLU A 38 13.80 -0.14 -33.56
C GLU A 38 12.37 0.14 -34.04
N ALA A 39 11.41 -0.02 -33.14
CA ALA A 39 9.99 0.28 -33.37
C ALA A 39 9.61 1.58 -32.70
N ALA A 40 8.83 2.43 -33.36
CA ALA A 40 8.20 3.61 -32.81
C ALA A 40 6.76 3.78 -33.33
N LEU A 41 5.90 4.42 -32.54
CA LEU A 41 4.53 4.76 -32.98
C LEU A 41 4.54 5.97 -33.91
N ASP A 42 3.82 5.88 -35.02
CA ASP A 42 3.53 7.04 -35.86
C ASP A 42 2.39 7.91 -35.28
N ALA A 43 2.11 9.01 -35.90
CA ALA A 43 1.04 9.93 -35.49
C ALA A 43 -0.38 9.29 -35.52
N ALA A 44 -0.55 8.19 -36.24
CA ALA A 44 -1.80 7.42 -36.28
C ALA A 44 -1.83 6.25 -35.30
N GLY A 45 -0.81 6.11 -34.42
CA GLY A 45 -0.73 5.04 -33.43
C GLY A 45 -0.31 3.68 -34.00
N ARG A 46 0.32 3.63 -35.17
CA ARG A 46 0.79 2.39 -35.81
C ARG A 46 2.28 2.22 -35.61
N TRP A 47 2.72 0.99 -35.37
CA TRP A 47 4.14 0.65 -35.24
C TRP A 47 4.89 0.80 -36.58
N GLN A 48 5.99 1.54 -36.55
CA GLN A 48 6.87 1.77 -37.68
C GLN A 48 8.30 1.34 -37.35
N PRO A 49 8.99 0.69 -38.29
CA PRO A 49 10.42 0.42 -38.15
C PRO A 49 11.21 1.71 -38.43
N VAL A 50 12.03 2.14 -37.44
CA VAL A 50 12.69 3.47 -37.52
C VAL A 50 14.22 3.39 -37.43
N GLY A 51 14.79 2.20 -37.27
CA GLY A 51 16.25 2.00 -37.17
C GLY A 51 16.65 0.57 -36.82
N GLY A 52 17.94 0.34 -36.63
CA GLY A 52 18.52 -0.96 -36.34
C GLY A 52 19.13 -1.63 -37.57
N ASP A 53 18.91 -2.93 -37.76
CA ASP A 53 19.37 -3.69 -38.92
C ASP A 53 18.74 -3.14 -40.21
N ALA A 54 19.57 -2.71 -41.18
CA ALA A 54 19.12 -1.99 -42.35
C ALA A 54 18.24 -2.86 -43.30
N GLU A 55 18.57 -4.13 -43.44
CA GLU A 55 17.83 -5.07 -44.30
C GLU A 55 16.46 -5.36 -43.71
N LEU A 56 16.39 -5.68 -42.42
CA LEU A 56 15.14 -5.93 -41.69
C LEU A 56 14.25 -4.67 -41.65
N THR A 57 14.85 -3.51 -41.42
CA THR A 57 14.13 -2.23 -41.38
C THR A 57 13.50 -1.93 -42.75
N ALA A 58 14.26 -2.10 -43.82
CA ALA A 58 13.75 -1.90 -45.19
C ALA A 58 12.64 -2.92 -45.55
N MET A 59 12.82 -4.18 -45.16
CA MET A 59 11.80 -5.22 -45.38
C MET A 59 10.50 -4.90 -44.63
N LEU A 60 10.56 -4.53 -43.36
CA LEU A 60 9.40 -4.16 -42.56
C LEU A 60 8.68 -2.89 -43.03
N ALA A 61 9.42 -1.95 -43.61
CA ALA A 61 8.85 -0.75 -44.20
C ALA A 61 8.19 -0.98 -45.56
N SER A 62 8.44 -2.12 -46.22
CA SER A 62 7.91 -2.45 -47.54
C SER A 62 6.50 -3.03 -47.46
N ASP A 63 5.65 -2.69 -48.46
CA ASP A 63 4.33 -3.31 -48.65
C ASP A 63 4.41 -4.81 -48.95
N SER A 64 5.56 -5.31 -49.41
CA SER A 64 5.85 -6.72 -49.66
C SER A 64 6.36 -7.48 -48.41
N CYS A 65 6.38 -6.87 -47.24
CA CYS A 65 6.76 -7.54 -45.99
C CYS A 65 5.88 -8.77 -45.75
N PRO A 66 6.46 -9.95 -45.45
CA PRO A 66 5.66 -11.12 -45.10
C PRO A 66 4.72 -10.82 -43.90
N ALA A 67 3.47 -11.21 -44.03
CA ALA A 67 2.43 -10.89 -43.04
C ALA A 67 2.81 -11.36 -41.61
N LEU A 68 3.39 -12.54 -41.48
CA LEU A 68 3.83 -13.08 -40.18
C LEU A 68 4.98 -12.26 -39.58
N THR A 69 5.93 -11.78 -40.39
CA THR A 69 7.04 -10.97 -39.92
C THR A 69 6.55 -9.61 -39.41
N ARG A 70 5.60 -8.98 -40.10
CA ARG A 70 4.94 -7.75 -39.65
C ARG A 70 4.12 -7.98 -38.39
N MET A 71 3.34 -9.06 -38.34
CA MET A 71 2.54 -9.46 -37.17
C MET A 71 3.43 -9.66 -35.93
N TYR A 72 4.59 -10.33 -36.08
CA TYR A 72 5.54 -10.52 -34.99
C TYR A 72 6.14 -9.18 -34.53
N PHE A 73 6.57 -8.32 -35.46
CA PHE A 73 7.11 -7.00 -35.14
C PHE A 73 6.12 -6.15 -34.33
N GLU A 74 4.86 -6.09 -34.77
CA GLU A 74 3.81 -5.34 -34.11
C GLU A 74 3.45 -5.95 -32.72
N ALA A 75 3.44 -7.27 -32.60
CA ALA A 75 3.18 -7.97 -31.35
C ALA A 75 4.26 -7.67 -30.30
N ALA A 76 5.53 -7.78 -30.69
CA ALA A 76 6.64 -7.54 -29.80
C ALA A 76 6.70 -6.06 -29.37
N ALA A 77 6.52 -5.12 -30.31
CA ALA A 77 6.46 -3.69 -30.02
C ALA A 77 5.31 -3.35 -29.04
N SER A 78 4.14 -3.96 -29.23
CA SER A 78 2.97 -3.78 -28.36
C SER A 78 3.21 -4.34 -26.96
N ALA A 79 3.85 -5.51 -26.82
CA ALA A 79 4.17 -6.11 -25.52
C ALA A 79 5.15 -5.23 -24.71
N TYR A 80 6.24 -4.76 -25.35
CA TYR A 80 7.20 -3.86 -24.71
C TYR A 80 6.57 -2.51 -24.32
N HIS A 81 5.76 -1.92 -25.22
CA HIS A 81 5.06 -0.68 -24.94
C HIS A 81 4.10 -0.81 -23.77
N ALA A 82 3.31 -1.89 -23.75
CA ALA A 82 2.38 -2.16 -22.66
C ALA A 82 3.08 -2.28 -21.30
N ALA A 83 4.18 -3.01 -21.24
CA ALA A 83 4.97 -3.14 -20.02
C ALA A 83 5.53 -1.78 -19.55
N GLN A 84 6.08 -0.99 -20.49
CA GLN A 84 6.61 0.33 -20.18
C GLN A 84 5.53 1.33 -19.76
N ASP A 85 4.37 1.36 -20.43
CA ASP A 85 3.24 2.22 -20.08
C ASP A 85 2.70 1.88 -18.67
N CYS A 86 2.59 0.59 -18.36
CA CYS A 86 2.19 0.12 -17.04
C CYS A 86 3.13 0.67 -15.93
N LEU A 87 4.44 0.52 -16.13
CA LEU A 87 5.44 1.02 -15.17
C LEU A 87 5.44 2.56 -15.09
N CYS A 88 5.27 3.25 -16.23
CA CYS A 88 5.18 4.72 -16.24
C CYS A 88 3.94 5.26 -15.52
N ARG A 89 2.87 4.48 -15.42
CA ARG A 89 1.68 4.80 -14.62
C ARG A 89 1.85 4.47 -13.12
N GLY A 90 3.03 3.99 -12.71
CA GLY A 90 3.30 3.58 -11.33
C GLY A 90 2.63 2.26 -10.94
N LEU A 91 2.21 1.45 -11.93
CA LEU A 91 1.65 0.13 -11.72
C LEU A 91 2.76 -0.94 -11.76
N THR A 92 2.56 -2.04 -11.06
CA THR A 92 3.37 -3.24 -11.20
C THR A 92 2.91 -4.08 -12.39
N LEU A 93 3.81 -4.88 -12.99
CA LEU A 93 3.49 -5.63 -14.21
C LEU A 93 2.43 -6.73 -14.02
N ASP A 94 2.17 -7.17 -12.81
CA ASP A 94 1.05 -8.05 -12.48
C ASP A 94 -0.32 -7.35 -12.60
N ARG A 95 -0.33 -6.01 -12.66
CA ARG A 95 -1.50 -5.16 -12.92
C ARG A 95 -1.62 -4.69 -14.39
N LEU A 96 -0.88 -5.31 -15.29
CA LEU A 96 -0.81 -4.91 -16.71
C LEU A 96 -2.19 -4.86 -17.39
N ARG A 97 -3.14 -5.71 -16.98
CA ARG A 97 -4.51 -5.73 -17.49
C ARG A 97 -5.26 -4.41 -17.31
N GLU A 98 -4.90 -3.60 -16.34
CA GLU A 98 -5.54 -2.31 -16.09
C GLU A 98 -5.24 -1.26 -17.18
N CYS A 99 -4.19 -1.46 -17.94
CA CYS A 99 -3.77 -0.54 -19.01
C CYS A 99 -3.62 -1.19 -20.39
N PHE A 100 -3.68 -2.52 -20.49
CA PHE A 100 -3.45 -3.23 -21.73
C PHE A 100 -4.35 -4.44 -21.94
N TYR A 101 -4.91 -4.56 -23.16
CA TYR A 101 -5.63 -5.74 -23.62
C TYR A 101 -5.46 -5.90 -25.13
N SER A 102 -5.08 -7.10 -25.59
CA SER A 102 -4.94 -7.46 -27.00
C SER A 102 -6.00 -8.46 -27.42
N ALA A 103 -6.78 -8.12 -28.44
CA ALA A 103 -7.81 -9.00 -29.01
C ALA A 103 -7.48 -9.48 -30.44
N GLU A 104 -6.59 -8.81 -31.16
CA GLU A 104 -6.46 -8.96 -32.61
C GLU A 104 -5.20 -9.70 -33.05
N ASN A 105 -4.06 -9.46 -32.38
CA ASN A 105 -2.79 -10.07 -32.79
C ASN A 105 -2.46 -11.29 -31.93
N PRO A 106 -2.54 -12.50 -32.46
CA PRO A 106 -2.33 -13.73 -31.71
C PRO A 106 -0.89 -13.91 -31.18
N LEU A 107 0.11 -13.23 -31.76
CA LEU A 107 1.49 -13.31 -31.31
C LEU A 107 1.79 -12.42 -30.10
N VAL A 108 0.88 -11.56 -29.68
CA VAL A 108 1.06 -10.74 -28.47
C VAL A 108 1.14 -11.62 -27.22
N ALA A 109 0.34 -12.67 -27.10
CA ALA A 109 0.36 -13.55 -25.94
C ALA A 109 1.70 -14.27 -25.75
N PRO A 110 2.26 -14.98 -26.73
CA PRO A 110 3.55 -15.63 -26.55
C PRO A 110 4.71 -14.64 -26.36
N GLU A 111 4.65 -13.47 -26.97
CA GLU A 111 5.70 -12.47 -26.81
C GLU A 111 5.61 -11.74 -25.46
N LEU A 112 4.41 -11.45 -24.98
CA LEU A 112 4.18 -10.89 -23.65
C LEU A 112 4.63 -11.85 -22.56
N MET A 113 4.28 -13.15 -22.69
CA MET A 113 4.71 -14.16 -21.73
C MET A 113 6.24 -14.32 -21.75
N ARG A 114 6.87 -14.32 -22.93
CA ARG A 114 8.33 -14.32 -23.06
C ARG A 114 8.97 -13.14 -22.33
N LEU A 115 8.47 -11.93 -22.59
CA LEU A 115 8.96 -10.70 -21.96
C LEU A 115 8.85 -10.78 -20.42
N LEU A 116 7.71 -11.19 -19.92
CA LEU A 116 7.49 -11.32 -18.47
C LEU A 116 8.43 -12.34 -17.83
N MET A 117 8.65 -13.48 -18.47
CA MET A 117 9.56 -14.52 -17.94
C MET A 117 11.03 -14.15 -18.11
N ASP A 118 11.44 -13.81 -19.33
CA ASP A 118 12.86 -13.72 -19.68
C ASP A 118 13.46 -12.35 -19.34
N ASP A 119 12.70 -11.27 -19.53
CA ASP A 119 13.18 -9.90 -19.36
C ASP A 119 12.80 -9.31 -17.99
N CYS A 120 11.67 -9.78 -17.40
CA CYS A 120 11.15 -9.28 -16.11
C CYS A 120 11.29 -10.28 -14.95
N GLY A 121 11.74 -11.51 -15.19
CA GLY A 121 12.03 -12.51 -14.15
C GLY A 121 10.80 -13.15 -13.50
N PHE A 122 9.63 -13.08 -14.12
CA PHE A 122 8.42 -13.72 -13.60
C PHE A 122 8.50 -15.23 -13.73
N SER A 123 7.97 -15.95 -12.73
CA SER A 123 7.77 -17.40 -12.88
C SER A 123 6.77 -17.68 -14.01
N MET A 124 6.89 -18.86 -14.62
CA MET A 124 6.00 -19.29 -15.72
C MET A 124 4.51 -19.17 -15.35
N ASN A 125 4.13 -19.53 -14.13
CA ASN A 125 2.74 -19.50 -13.69
C ASN A 125 2.20 -18.05 -13.57
N VAL A 126 3.01 -17.15 -13.04
CA VAL A 126 2.62 -15.73 -12.90
C VAL A 126 2.56 -15.06 -14.28
N ALA A 127 3.59 -15.27 -15.12
CA ALA A 127 3.61 -14.77 -16.49
C ALA A 127 2.41 -15.27 -17.30
N TYR A 128 2.06 -16.55 -17.16
CA TYR A 128 0.89 -17.14 -17.78
C TYR A 128 -0.41 -16.47 -17.33
N SER A 129 -0.58 -16.29 -16.03
CA SER A 129 -1.78 -15.64 -15.47
C SER A 129 -1.94 -14.21 -15.99
N VAL A 130 -0.87 -13.40 -15.92
CA VAL A 130 -0.89 -12.01 -16.43
C VAL A 130 -1.23 -11.99 -17.92
N THR A 131 -0.55 -12.81 -18.73
CA THR A 131 -0.78 -12.91 -20.17
C THR A 131 -2.22 -13.28 -20.50
N ALA A 132 -2.75 -14.26 -19.79
CA ALA A 132 -4.12 -14.73 -20.01
C ALA A 132 -5.19 -13.68 -19.69
N HIS A 133 -4.93 -12.77 -18.76
CA HIS A 133 -5.82 -11.63 -18.50
C HIS A 133 -5.68 -10.52 -19.56
N CYS A 134 -4.51 -10.40 -20.18
CA CYS A 134 -4.22 -9.35 -21.13
C CYS A 134 -4.54 -9.69 -22.59
N CYS A 135 -4.77 -10.96 -22.94
CA CYS A 135 -4.94 -11.42 -24.32
C CYS A 135 -6.21 -12.23 -24.51
N ALA A 136 -6.94 -11.97 -25.59
CA ALA A 136 -8.13 -12.75 -25.95
C ALA A 136 -7.78 -14.16 -26.40
N ASP A 137 -6.75 -14.30 -27.25
CA ASP A 137 -6.20 -15.58 -27.70
C ASP A 137 -4.81 -15.80 -27.11
N ILE A 138 -4.70 -16.76 -26.19
CA ILE A 138 -3.41 -17.11 -25.54
C ILE A 138 -2.66 -18.21 -26.27
N ARG A 139 -3.33 -18.97 -27.16
CA ARG A 139 -2.75 -20.12 -27.84
C ARG A 139 -2.15 -19.77 -29.18
N ALA A 140 -2.44 -18.57 -29.70
CA ALA A 140 -2.10 -18.17 -31.04
C ALA A 140 -2.56 -19.21 -32.08
N ASP A 141 -3.83 -19.66 -31.95
CA ASP A 141 -4.41 -20.67 -32.84
C ASP A 141 -4.37 -20.18 -34.31
N GLY A 142 -4.02 -21.09 -35.22
CA GLY A 142 -3.86 -20.77 -36.65
C GLY A 142 -2.51 -20.17 -37.05
N VAL A 143 -1.59 -19.90 -36.12
CA VAL A 143 -0.23 -19.46 -36.44
C VAL A 143 0.73 -20.65 -36.51
N ASP A 144 1.53 -20.73 -37.56
CA ASP A 144 2.52 -21.79 -37.74
C ASP A 144 3.73 -21.58 -36.82
N THR A 145 3.98 -22.54 -35.92
CA THR A 145 5.08 -22.51 -34.94
C THR A 145 6.45 -22.54 -35.62
N ASP A 146 6.62 -23.31 -36.69
CA ASP A 146 7.92 -23.41 -37.39
C ASP A 146 8.26 -22.11 -38.10
N ALA A 147 7.25 -21.43 -38.65
CA ALA A 147 7.42 -20.13 -39.25
C ALA A 147 7.76 -19.05 -38.18
N VAL A 148 7.17 -19.11 -36.98
CA VAL A 148 7.55 -18.22 -35.85
C VAL A 148 8.95 -18.57 -35.35
N TYR A 149 9.32 -19.85 -35.33
CA TYR A 149 10.67 -20.28 -34.95
C TYR A 149 11.76 -19.64 -35.84
N ALA A 150 11.50 -19.55 -37.13
CA ALA A 150 12.42 -18.89 -38.06
C ALA A 150 12.59 -17.36 -37.76
N LEU A 151 11.56 -16.73 -37.17
CA LEU A 151 11.60 -15.30 -36.79
C LEU A 151 12.20 -15.09 -35.40
N GLN A 152 11.74 -15.86 -34.43
CA GLN A 152 12.21 -15.80 -33.03
C GLN A 152 12.01 -17.15 -32.34
N PRO A 153 13.07 -17.93 -32.17
CA PRO A 153 13.00 -19.29 -31.61
C PRO A 153 12.38 -19.36 -30.22
N ARG A 154 12.70 -18.39 -29.36
CA ARG A 154 12.19 -18.39 -27.98
C ARG A 154 10.69 -18.10 -27.92
N THR A 155 10.18 -17.18 -28.74
CA THR A 155 8.74 -16.91 -28.86
C THR A 155 7.98 -18.14 -29.37
N ALA A 156 8.52 -18.85 -30.34
CA ALA A 156 7.95 -20.12 -30.80
C ALA A 156 7.91 -21.20 -29.71
N HIS A 157 8.97 -21.30 -28.90
CA HIS A 157 8.99 -22.19 -27.74
C HIS A 157 7.92 -21.80 -26.71
N VAL A 158 7.81 -20.53 -26.34
CA VAL A 158 6.76 -20.05 -25.44
C VAL A 158 5.36 -20.30 -26.02
N MET A 159 5.16 -20.12 -27.33
CA MET A 159 3.91 -20.48 -28.01
C MET A 159 3.58 -21.95 -27.89
N SER A 160 4.57 -22.85 -28.02
CA SER A 160 4.40 -24.29 -27.82
C SER A 160 4.07 -24.61 -26.37
N LEU A 161 4.69 -23.94 -25.40
CA LEU A 161 4.36 -24.06 -23.97
C LEU A 161 2.91 -23.64 -23.70
N LEU A 162 2.46 -22.51 -24.22
CA LEU A 162 1.08 -22.04 -24.10
C LEU A 162 0.07 -23.05 -24.65
N ARG A 163 0.34 -23.60 -25.85
CA ARG A 163 -0.50 -24.62 -26.48
C ARG A 163 -0.56 -25.93 -25.69
N SER A 164 0.58 -26.42 -25.23
CA SER A 164 0.63 -27.67 -24.46
C SER A 164 -0.01 -27.51 -23.08
N THR A 165 0.18 -26.38 -22.43
CA THR A 165 -0.44 -26.06 -21.13
C THR A 165 -1.95 -25.93 -21.25
N ALA A 166 -2.44 -25.34 -22.34
CA ALA A 166 -3.87 -25.19 -22.61
C ALA A 166 -4.58 -26.49 -23.07
N ALA A 167 -3.85 -27.42 -23.64
CA ALA A 167 -4.45 -28.64 -24.22
C ALA A 167 -4.52 -29.83 -23.27
N SER A 168 -3.59 -30.00 -22.33
CA SER A 168 -3.43 -31.22 -21.55
C SER A 168 -3.48 -31.05 -20.04
N ARG A 169 -3.51 -29.85 -19.48
CA ARG A 169 -3.56 -29.61 -18.04
C ARG A 169 -4.59 -28.55 -17.71
N LEU A 170 -5.17 -28.67 -16.50
CA LEU A 170 -5.98 -27.63 -15.94
C LEU A 170 -5.18 -26.32 -15.95
N ALA A 171 -5.70 -25.32 -16.63
CA ALA A 171 -5.16 -23.97 -16.63
C ALA A 171 -6.28 -23.00 -16.25
N VAL A 172 -6.02 -22.15 -15.27
CA VAL A 172 -6.98 -21.18 -14.75
C VAL A 172 -6.37 -19.80 -14.69
N SER A 173 -7.24 -18.80 -14.78
CA SER A 173 -6.90 -17.41 -14.59
C SER A 173 -7.78 -16.83 -13.49
N TYR A 174 -7.15 -16.28 -12.50
CA TYR A 174 -7.81 -15.62 -11.38
C TYR A 174 -6.94 -14.47 -10.87
N ASP A 175 -7.55 -13.30 -10.72
CA ASP A 175 -6.97 -12.14 -10.03
C ASP A 175 -8.07 -11.47 -9.22
N SER A 176 -7.92 -11.46 -7.89
CA SER A 176 -8.92 -10.93 -6.96
C SER A 176 -9.15 -9.42 -7.08
N ARG A 177 -8.32 -8.70 -7.83
CA ARG A 177 -8.45 -7.25 -8.10
C ARG A 177 -9.35 -6.95 -9.30
N LEU A 178 -9.65 -7.95 -10.15
CA LEU A 178 -10.47 -7.79 -11.33
C LEU A 178 -11.95 -8.04 -11.02
N GLU A 179 -12.84 -7.16 -11.45
CA GLU A 179 -14.30 -7.24 -11.21
C GLU A 179 -14.92 -8.50 -11.81
N GLU A 180 -14.40 -9.02 -12.92
CA GLU A 180 -14.84 -10.29 -13.49
C GLU A 180 -14.52 -11.50 -12.62
N CYS A 181 -13.50 -11.39 -11.75
CA CYS A 181 -13.10 -12.45 -10.81
C CYS A 181 -13.72 -12.27 -9.42
N ARG A 182 -13.87 -11.02 -8.97
CA ARG A 182 -14.43 -10.68 -7.66
C ARG A 182 -15.24 -9.40 -7.70
N PHE A 183 -16.53 -9.50 -7.40
CA PHE A 183 -17.42 -8.34 -7.33
C PHE A 183 -18.29 -8.38 -6.07
N PRO A 184 -18.37 -7.29 -5.28
CA PRO A 184 -17.64 -6.04 -5.45
C PRO A 184 -16.12 -6.20 -5.19
N ALA A 185 -15.32 -5.30 -5.76
CA ALA A 185 -13.89 -5.21 -5.48
C ALA A 185 -13.65 -4.70 -4.04
N GLY A 186 -12.55 -5.14 -3.40
CA GLY A 186 -12.19 -4.73 -2.06
C GLY A 186 -13.04 -5.39 -0.96
N ALA A 187 -13.35 -4.64 0.12
CA ALA A 187 -14.21 -5.12 1.18
C ALA A 187 -15.67 -5.14 0.74
N ALA A 188 -16.39 -6.18 1.13
CA ALA A 188 -17.82 -6.32 0.88
C ALA A 188 -18.64 -5.92 2.12
N VAL A 189 -19.84 -5.40 1.89
CA VAL A 189 -20.74 -5.00 2.98
C VAL A 189 -21.28 -6.24 3.72
N THR A 190 -21.33 -6.16 5.05
CA THR A 190 -21.98 -7.19 5.89
C THR A 190 -23.41 -7.48 5.41
N GLY A 191 -23.76 -8.76 5.30
CA GLY A 191 -25.06 -9.20 4.75
C GLY A 191 -25.22 -9.01 3.24
N GLY A 192 -24.29 -8.37 2.56
CA GLY A 192 -24.30 -8.19 1.11
C GLY A 192 -23.90 -9.45 0.34
N GLU A 193 -24.07 -9.44 -0.98
CA GLU A 193 -23.68 -10.54 -1.85
C GLU A 193 -22.29 -10.27 -2.47
N VAL A 194 -21.47 -11.31 -2.56
CA VAL A 194 -20.20 -11.31 -3.28
C VAL A 194 -20.22 -12.40 -4.34
N ARG A 195 -19.89 -12.04 -5.57
CA ARG A 195 -19.61 -12.97 -6.66
C ARG A 195 -18.11 -13.24 -6.73
N LEU A 196 -17.73 -14.52 -6.70
CA LEU A 196 -16.37 -14.98 -6.88
C LEU A 196 -16.34 -15.93 -8.09
N ALA A 197 -15.41 -15.68 -9.02
CA ALA A 197 -15.33 -16.45 -10.26
C ALA A 197 -13.88 -16.57 -10.74
N PHE A 198 -13.52 -17.72 -11.30
CA PHE A 198 -12.27 -17.90 -12.00
C PHE A 198 -12.53 -18.35 -13.44
N ARG A 199 -11.62 -18.00 -14.35
CA ARG A 199 -11.68 -18.38 -15.76
C ARG A 199 -10.90 -19.66 -16.00
N VAL A 200 -11.48 -20.61 -16.74
CA VAL A 200 -10.76 -21.79 -17.21
C VAL A 200 -10.20 -21.52 -18.61
N LEU A 201 -8.91 -21.73 -18.74
CA LEU A 201 -8.14 -21.51 -19.97
C LEU A 201 -7.77 -22.82 -20.67
N GLY A 202 -7.77 -23.93 -19.95
CA GLY A 202 -7.48 -25.26 -20.45
C GLY A 202 -7.89 -26.35 -19.48
N GLY A 203 -7.97 -27.60 -19.98
CA GLY A 203 -8.41 -28.75 -19.21
C GLY A 203 -9.94 -28.89 -19.11
N CYS A 204 -10.39 -30.10 -18.76
CA CYS A 204 -11.81 -30.40 -18.56
C CYS A 204 -12.16 -30.37 -17.07
N VAL A 205 -12.95 -29.38 -16.65
CA VAL A 205 -13.44 -29.29 -15.28
C VAL A 205 -14.73 -30.08 -15.13
N ARG A 206 -14.73 -31.05 -14.22
CA ARG A 206 -15.90 -31.85 -13.83
C ARG A 206 -16.74 -31.15 -12.77
N ARG A 207 -16.06 -30.55 -11.78
CA ARG A 207 -16.67 -29.82 -10.69
C ARG A 207 -15.75 -28.72 -10.20
N ALA A 208 -16.32 -27.56 -9.90
CA ALA A 208 -15.61 -26.45 -9.24
C ALA A 208 -16.36 -26.10 -7.95
N VAL A 209 -15.61 -25.88 -6.89
CA VAL A 209 -16.13 -25.57 -5.56
C VAL A 209 -15.38 -24.36 -5.01
N LEU A 210 -16.11 -23.37 -4.56
CA LEU A 210 -15.59 -22.28 -3.75
C LEU A 210 -15.57 -22.73 -2.28
N VAL A 211 -14.42 -22.68 -1.66
CA VAL A 211 -14.25 -23.00 -0.24
C VAL A 211 -13.99 -21.70 0.50
N VAL A 212 -14.82 -21.38 1.49
CA VAL A 212 -14.72 -20.18 2.33
C VAL A 212 -14.55 -20.60 3.78
N TYR A 213 -13.68 -19.93 4.52
CA TYR A 213 -13.49 -20.18 5.95
C TYR A 213 -13.25 -18.88 6.72
N GLY A 214 -13.66 -18.87 7.97
CA GLY A 214 -13.61 -17.75 8.91
C GLY A 214 -14.10 -18.19 10.27
N ASP A 215 -14.58 -17.28 11.11
CA ASP A 215 -15.03 -17.55 12.47
C ASP A 215 -16.16 -18.56 12.55
N ALA A 216 -17.05 -18.59 11.54
CA ALA A 216 -18.13 -19.57 11.42
C ALA A 216 -17.68 -20.96 10.94
N GLY A 217 -16.37 -21.18 10.77
CA GLY A 217 -15.80 -22.41 10.25
C GLY A 217 -15.70 -22.42 8.73
N ARG A 218 -15.64 -23.64 8.14
CA ARG A 218 -15.46 -23.88 6.71
C ARG A 218 -16.79 -24.16 6.03
N GLN A 219 -17.04 -23.49 4.90
CA GLN A 219 -18.21 -23.67 4.06
C GLN A 219 -17.79 -23.92 2.61
N GLU A 220 -18.57 -24.71 1.90
CA GLU A 220 -18.32 -25.07 0.50
C GLU A 220 -19.54 -24.72 -0.37
N TYR A 221 -19.27 -24.11 -1.52
CA TYR A 221 -20.29 -23.69 -2.48
C TYR A 221 -19.96 -24.23 -3.85
N ASP A 222 -20.87 -25.01 -4.46
CA ASP A 222 -20.73 -25.43 -5.84
C ASP A 222 -20.76 -24.22 -6.77
N MET A 223 -19.85 -24.20 -7.74
CA MET A 223 -19.72 -23.10 -8.69
C MET A 223 -20.39 -23.48 -10.02
N ALA A 224 -21.25 -22.57 -10.49
CA ALA A 224 -21.91 -22.74 -11.79
C ALA A 224 -20.98 -22.24 -12.93
N ARG A 225 -21.09 -22.88 -14.09
CA ARG A 225 -20.40 -22.43 -15.29
C ARG A 225 -21.13 -21.25 -15.93
N GLU A 226 -20.47 -20.10 -16.02
CA GLU A 226 -20.94 -18.88 -16.69
C GLU A 226 -19.99 -18.57 -17.88
N GLY A 227 -20.28 -19.12 -19.06
CA GLY A 227 -19.40 -18.99 -20.23
C GLY A 227 -18.03 -19.63 -20.02
N GLN A 228 -16.98 -18.81 -19.96
CA GLN A 228 -15.60 -19.25 -19.68
C GLN A 228 -15.27 -19.26 -18.18
N TYR A 229 -16.19 -18.78 -17.33
CA TYR A 229 -15.98 -18.68 -15.88
C TYR A 229 -16.73 -19.79 -15.15
N TYR A 230 -16.19 -20.18 -14.00
CA TYR A 230 -16.92 -20.85 -12.93
C TYR A 230 -17.15 -19.82 -11.83
N ALA A 231 -18.40 -19.61 -11.42
CA ALA A 231 -18.79 -18.58 -10.49
C ALA A 231 -19.68 -19.11 -9.36
N ALA A 232 -19.51 -18.52 -8.19
CA ALA A 232 -20.43 -18.69 -7.05
C ALA A 232 -20.76 -17.33 -6.46
N ARG A 233 -21.96 -17.23 -5.87
CA ARG A 233 -22.39 -16.07 -5.08
C ARG A 233 -22.56 -16.50 -3.63
N ILE A 234 -22.03 -15.71 -2.72
CA ILE A 234 -22.13 -15.95 -1.28
C ILE A 234 -22.67 -14.72 -0.59
N THR A 235 -23.42 -14.93 0.48
CA THR A 235 -23.83 -13.84 1.36
C THR A 235 -22.76 -13.63 2.43
N MET A 236 -22.34 -12.38 2.59
CA MET A 236 -21.36 -12.01 3.60
C MET A 236 -21.93 -12.16 5.02
N PRO A 237 -21.08 -12.42 6.03
CA PRO A 237 -21.51 -12.44 7.42
C PRO A 237 -22.25 -11.16 7.84
N ALA A 238 -23.12 -11.29 8.83
CA ALA A 238 -23.85 -10.15 9.39
C ALA A 238 -22.98 -9.22 10.25
N SER A 239 -21.82 -9.69 10.71
CA SER A 239 -20.84 -8.93 11.48
C SER A 239 -19.55 -8.73 10.70
N PRO A 240 -18.82 -7.61 10.95
CA PRO A 240 -17.50 -7.40 10.36
C PRO A 240 -16.53 -8.50 10.77
N GLN A 241 -15.86 -9.08 9.78
CA GLN A 241 -14.81 -10.09 9.99
C GLN A 241 -13.99 -10.30 8.72
N ALA A 242 -12.83 -10.91 8.88
CA ALA A 242 -12.02 -11.42 7.77
C ALA A 242 -12.43 -12.86 7.44
N LEU A 243 -12.56 -13.14 6.16
CA LEU A 243 -12.75 -14.48 5.60
C LEU A 243 -11.61 -14.79 4.68
N TRP A 244 -11.38 -16.08 4.45
CA TRP A 244 -10.44 -16.55 3.44
C TRP A 244 -11.14 -17.53 2.53
N TYR A 245 -10.75 -17.57 1.26
CA TYR A 245 -11.30 -18.50 0.30
C TYR A 245 -10.25 -18.97 -0.70
N PHE A 246 -10.52 -20.11 -1.30
CA PHE A 246 -9.81 -20.66 -2.45
C PHE A 246 -10.79 -21.47 -3.30
N PHE A 247 -10.35 -21.89 -4.48
CA PHE A 247 -11.17 -22.74 -5.33
C PHE A 247 -10.59 -24.14 -5.36
N ARG A 248 -11.47 -25.14 -5.28
CA ARG A 248 -11.16 -26.56 -5.50
C ARG A 248 -11.75 -26.96 -6.84
N VAL A 249 -10.93 -27.55 -7.71
CA VAL A 249 -11.28 -27.90 -9.08
C VAL A 249 -11.04 -29.37 -9.29
N GLU A 250 -12.06 -30.14 -9.64
CA GLU A 250 -12.01 -31.56 -9.93
C GLU A 250 -11.98 -31.76 -11.45
N THR A 251 -10.97 -32.48 -11.93
CA THR A 251 -10.76 -32.83 -13.33
C THR A 251 -10.70 -34.36 -13.48
N GLU A 252 -10.46 -34.84 -14.69
CA GLU A 252 -10.18 -36.27 -14.92
C GLU A 252 -8.89 -36.73 -14.27
N ASP A 253 -7.91 -35.85 -14.20
CA ASP A 253 -6.57 -36.14 -13.67
C ASP A 253 -6.48 -36.02 -12.14
N GLY A 254 -7.56 -35.58 -11.47
CA GLY A 254 -7.61 -35.46 -10.02
C GLY A 254 -8.16 -34.12 -9.52
N THR A 255 -7.87 -33.83 -8.24
CA THR A 255 -8.30 -32.60 -7.56
C THR A 255 -7.15 -31.62 -7.52
N HIS A 256 -7.45 -30.38 -7.88
CA HIS A 256 -6.53 -29.25 -7.87
C HIS A 256 -7.10 -28.12 -7.01
N TRP A 257 -6.23 -27.26 -6.50
CA TRP A 257 -6.59 -26.07 -5.74
C TRP A 257 -6.08 -24.83 -6.45
N VAL A 258 -6.90 -23.78 -6.49
CA VAL A 258 -6.48 -22.44 -6.95
C VAL A 258 -6.34 -21.59 -5.71
N CYS A 259 -5.11 -21.34 -5.31
CA CYS A 259 -4.73 -20.62 -4.10
C CYS A 259 -3.94 -19.36 -4.47
N PRO A 260 -3.81 -18.39 -3.56
CA PRO A 260 -3.02 -17.19 -3.82
C PRO A 260 -1.55 -17.55 -4.07
N ASP A 261 -0.91 -16.76 -4.94
CA ASP A 261 0.54 -16.73 -5.11
C ASP A 261 1.21 -15.89 -4.02
N GLY A 262 2.50 -15.62 -4.15
CA GLY A 262 3.24 -14.79 -3.20
C GLY A 262 2.76 -13.34 -3.10
N THR A 263 1.96 -12.84 -4.05
CA THR A 263 1.36 -11.49 -4.01
C THR A 263 0.05 -11.45 -3.22
N GLY A 264 -0.58 -12.61 -2.98
CA GLY A 264 -1.88 -12.72 -2.33
C GLY A 264 -3.09 -12.42 -3.23
N PHE A 265 -2.88 -12.02 -4.49
CA PHE A 265 -3.95 -11.59 -5.40
C PHE A 265 -4.18 -12.54 -6.57
N ILE A 266 -3.11 -13.12 -7.12
CA ILE A 266 -3.16 -13.96 -8.34
C ILE A 266 -3.32 -15.41 -7.95
N GLY A 267 -4.24 -16.11 -8.64
CA GLY A 267 -4.49 -17.53 -8.43
C GLY A 267 -3.46 -18.42 -9.12
N ARG A 268 -2.88 -19.34 -8.38
CA ARG A 268 -2.03 -20.42 -8.91
C ARG A 268 -2.63 -21.77 -8.62
N ILE A 269 -2.39 -22.72 -9.53
CA ILE A 269 -2.79 -24.11 -9.33
C ILE A 269 -1.80 -24.78 -8.38
N CYS A 270 -2.35 -25.43 -7.36
CA CYS A 270 -1.61 -26.19 -6.35
C CYS A 270 -2.09 -27.63 -6.30
N GLY A 271 -1.21 -28.58 -5.97
CA GLY A 271 -1.56 -29.99 -5.75
C GLY A 271 -2.19 -30.25 -4.37
N ARG A 272 -2.26 -29.24 -3.51
CA ARG A 272 -2.88 -29.26 -2.19
C ARG A 272 -3.35 -27.88 -1.81
N GLU A 273 -4.18 -27.77 -0.78
CA GLU A 273 -4.56 -26.50 -0.17
C GLU A 273 -3.32 -25.76 0.34
N SER A 274 -3.22 -24.48 -0.03
CA SER A 274 -2.06 -23.64 0.29
C SER A 274 -2.51 -22.18 0.47
N GLY A 275 -3.06 -21.85 1.65
CA GLY A 275 -3.58 -20.52 1.97
C GLY A 275 -4.88 -20.17 1.26
N GLY A 276 -5.38 -18.98 1.51
CA GLY A 276 -6.61 -18.44 0.92
C GLY A 276 -6.50 -16.97 0.56
N PHE A 277 -7.27 -16.53 -0.41
CA PHE A 277 -7.48 -15.12 -0.71
C PHE A 277 -8.28 -14.48 0.41
N ARG A 278 -7.90 -13.29 0.85
CA ARG A 278 -8.63 -12.56 1.88
C ARG A 278 -9.90 -11.92 1.31
N LEU A 279 -10.99 -12.02 2.05
CA LEU A 279 -12.26 -11.35 1.80
C LEU A 279 -12.74 -10.71 3.10
N THR A 280 -12.90 -9.39 3.12
CA THR A 280 -13.27 -8.65 4.32
C THR A 280 -14.75 -8.27 4.27
N ALA A 281 -15.50 -8.63 5.31
CA ALA A 281 -16.83 -8.10 5.57
C ALA A 281 -16.69 -6.80 6.37
N ALA A 282 -17.23 -5.69 5.84
CA ALA A 282 -17.19 -4.39 6.49
C ALA A 282 -18.61 -3.81 6.65
N LEU A 283 -18.81 -2.97 7.66
CA LEU A 283 -20.09 -2.26 7.81
C LEU A 283 -20.38 -1.37 6.59
N ALA A 284 -21.66 -1.17 6.27
CA ALA A 284 -22.08 -0.36 5.12
C ALA A 284 -21.63 1.11 5.23
N ASP A 285 -21.45 1.60 6.45
CA ASP A 285 -20.97 2.95 6.77
C ASP A 285 -19.43 3.05 6.86
N PHE A 286 -18.72 1.95 6.61
CA PHE A 286 -17.25 1.95 6.56
C PHE A 286 -16.76 2.59 5.26
N ASN A 287 -16.66 3.92 5.27
CA ASN A 287 -16.22 4.70 4.11
C ASN A 287 -14.96 5.52 4.41
N THR A 288 -14.01 5.46 3.49
CA THR A 288 -12.95 6.46 3.42
C THR A 288 -13.55 7.80 2.98
N PRO A 289 -13.24 8.91 3.67
CA PRO A 289 -13.76 10.23 3.29
C PRO A 289 -13.46 10.56 1.83
N ALA A 290 -14.46 11.09 1.11
CA ALA A 290 -14.34 11.40 -0.31
C ALA A 290 -13.18 12.36 -0.62
N TRP A 291 -12.91 13.32 0.27
CA TRP A 291 -11.82 14.29 0.15
C TRP A 291 -10.43 13.64 0.21
N PHE A 292 -10.30 12.45 0.82
CA PHE A 292 -9.03 11.75 0.93
C PHE A 292 -8.70 10.85 -0.29
N ARG A 293 -9.71 10.41 -1.05
CA ARG A 293 -9.52 9.42 -2.14
C ARG A 293 -8.61 9.85 -3.27
N LYS A 294 -8.41 11.15 -3.48
CA LYS A 294 -7.58 11.72 -4.56
C LYS A 294 -6.67 12.82 -4.03
N CYS A 295 -6.26 12.72 -2.78
CA CYS A 295 -5.40 13.70 -2.15
C CYS A 295 -3.92 13.45 -2.45
N VAL A 296 -3.14 14.51 -2.32
CA VAL A 296 -1.70 14.43 -2.10
C VAL A 296 -1.44 14.85 -0.66
N MET A 297 -0.99 13.90 0.16
CA MET A 297 -0.68 14.13 1.56
C MET A 297 0.80 14.42 1.73
N TYR A 298 1.11 15.47 2.48
CA TYR A 298 2.47 15.91 2.81
C TYR A 298 2.68 15.82 4.32
N GLN A 299 3.67 15.05 4.75
CA GLN A 299 4.05 14.96 6.16
C GLN A 299 4.92 16.13 6.55
N ILE A 300 4.60 16.75 7.66
CA ILE A 300 5.38 17.84 8.26
C ILE A 300 5.85 17.44 9.65
N PHE A 301 7.16 17.51 9.88
CA PHE A 301 7.75 17.52 11.21
C PHE A 301 7.71 18.98 11.71
N PRO A 302 6.79 19.37 12.61
CA PRO A 302 6.49 20.77 12.87
C PRO A 302 7.69 21.59 13.32
N ASP A 303 8.53 21.05 14.20
CA ASP A 303 9.73 21.71 14.70
C ASP A 303 10.72 22.13 13.60
N ARG A 304 10.76 21.38 12.48
CA ARG A 304 11.77 21.48 11.43
C ARG A 304 11.29 22.14 10.13
N PHE A 305 10.01 22.50 10.03
CA PHE A 305 9.43 22.93 8.75
C PHE A 305 9.48 24.44 8.52
N ALA A 306 8.89 25.23 9.42
CA ALA A 306 8.85 26.67 9.26
C ALA A 306 8.63 27.38 10.59
N PHE A 307 9.32 28.48 10.81
CA PHE A 307 9.20 29.30 12.02
C PHE A 307 8.71 30.72 11.68
N SER A 308 7.90 31.30 12.56
CA SER A 308 7.30 32.62 12.36
C SER A 308 8.19 33.80 12.76
N GLY A 309 9.22 33.55 13.55
CA GLY A 309 10.10 34.63 14.07
C GLY A 309 9.45 35.56 15.10
N ASP A 310 8.27 35.23 15.63
CA ASP A 310 7.49 36.06 16.57
C ASP A 310 7.82 35.79 18.06
N GLY A 311 8.85 35.00 18.32
CA GLY A 311 9.31 34.63 19.66
C GLY A 311 8.51 33.52 20.32
N THR A 312 7.56 32.88 19.62
CA THR A 312 6.75 31.77 20.15
C THR A 312 7.63 30.59 20.57
N ALA A 313 8.52 30.13 19.69
CA ALA A 313 9.42 29.02 19.99
C ALA A 313 10.34 29.31 21.18
N GLN A 314 10.86 30.55 21.29
CA GLN A 314 11.69 30.96 22.42
C GLN A 314 10.93 30.85 23.75
N ARG A 315 9.69 31.37 23.80
CA ARG A 315 8.83 31.27 24.99
C ARG A 315 8.51 29.81 25.35
N GLY A 316 8.30 28.96 24.34
CA GLY A 316 8.07 27.51 24.52
C GLY A 316 9.30 26.82 25.12
N VAL A 317 10.50 27.10 24.63
CA VAL A 317 11.74 26.57 25.20
C VAL A 317 11.95 27.03 26.63
N GLU A 318 11.64 28.30 26.95
CA GLU A 318 11.69 28.84 28.33
C GLU A 318 10.70 28.11 29.26
N TYR A 319 9.50 27.78 28.75
CA TYR A 319 8.53 26.95 29.47
C TYR A 319 9.09 25.56 29.81
N HIS A 320 9.66 24.84 28.83
CA HIS A 320 10.27 23.51 29.06
C HIS A 320 11.43 23.58 30.06
N ARG A 321 12.27 24.60 29.98
CA ARG A 321 13.35 24.84 30.97
C ARG A 321 12.82 25.08 32.36
N ALA A 322 11.69 25.83 32.48
CA ALA A 322 11.05 26.05 33.76
C ALA A 322 10.46 24.80 34.39
N LEU A 323 10.10 23.80 33.57
CA LEU A 323 9.74 22.43 34.02
C LEU A 323 10.94 21.57 34.39
N GLY A 324 12.18 22.06 34.28
CA GLY A 324 13.39 21.28 34.57
C GLY A 324 13.90 20.43 33.40
N GLN A 325 13.36 20.63 32.20
CA GLN A 325 13.79 19.93 30.98
C GLN A 325 14.96 20.64 30.29
N ASN A 326 15.81 19.88 29.59
CA ASN A 326 17.00 20.42 28.90
C ASN A 326 16.64 20.88 27.47
N ALA A 327 15.70 21.79 27.30
CA ALA A 327 15.34 22.28 25.98
C ALA A 327 16.38 23.28 25.45
N GLU A 328 16.85 23.06 24.23
CA GLU A 328 17.83 23.91 23.52
C GLU A 328 17.23 24.38 22.20
N LEU A 329 17.25 25.70 21.95
CA LEU A 329 16.80 26.27 20.68
C LEU A 329 18.03 26.57 19.81
N HIS A 330 18.06 26.01 18.60
CA HIS A 330 19.05 26.37 17.58
C HIS A 330 18.88 27.84 17.16
N ALA A 331 20.00 28.51 16.91
CA ALA A 331 19.98 29.92 16.47
C ALA A 331 19.62 30.07 14.99
N SER A 332 19.79 28.99 14.18
CA SER A 332 19.52 28.98 12.75
C SER A 332 19.13 27.57 12.29
N THR A 333 18.30 27.52 11.23
CA THR A 333 18.00 26.25 10.51
C THR A 333 19.20 25.64 9.80
N ASP A 334 20.27 26.41 9.59
CA ASP A 334 21.51 25.94 8.96
C ASP A 334 22.45 25.23 9.94
N GLU A 335 22.14 25.27 11.23
CA GLU A 335 22.91 24.53 12.22
C GLU A 335 22.71 23.02 12.01
N PRO A 336 23.80 22.22 12.09
CA PRO A 336 23.70 20.79 11.95
C PRO A 336 22.87 20.17 13.10
N VAL A 337 22.06 19.17 12.76
CA VAL A 337 21.31 18.38 13.75
C VAL A 337 22.28 17.75 14.75
N ARG A 338 22.01 17.94 16.03
CA ARG A 338 22.71 17.24 17.09
C ARG A 338 22.19 15.79 17.13
N TRP A 339 23.09 14.84 16.97
CA TRP A 339 22.78 13.40 16.97
C TRP A 339 23.66 12.60 17.94
N GLN A 340 24.60 13.30 18.62
CA GLN A 340 25.45 12.71 19.65
C GLN A 340 25.02 13.20 21.04
N PRO A 341 25.25 12.40 22.09
CA PRO A 341 25.00 12.83 23.46
C PRO A 341 25.86 14.06 23.80
N ARG A 342 25.34 14.91 24.70
CA ARG A 342 26.14 15.99 25.30
C ARG A 342 27.28 15.42 26.15
N PRO A 343 28.31 16.18 26.46
CA PRO A 343 29.32 15.78 27.44
C PRO A 343 28.63 15.37 28.76
N PHE A 344 28.99 14.17 29.25
CA PHE A 344 28.44 13.54 30.46
C PHE A 344 27.04 12.86 30.32
N GLU A 345 26.38 12.96 29.16
CA GLU A 345 25.22 12.11 28.83
C GLU A 345 25.67 10.78 28.27
N ARG A 346 24.93 9.70 28.57
CA ARG A 346 25.22 8.34 28.02
C ARG A 346 24.67 8.19 26.61
N ASP A 347 23.47 8.71 26.40
CA ASP A 347 22.71 8.55 25.16
C ASP A 347 22.27 9.91 24.62
N TYR A 348 21.98 9.97 23.33
CA TYR A 348 21.40 11.16 22.71
C TYR A 348 19.99 11.42 23.26
N SER A 349 19.71 12.67 23.64
CA SER A 349 18.39 13.16 23.99
C SER A 349 17.88 14.10 22.90
N PRO A 350 16.67 13.87 22.33
CA PRO A 350 16.11 14.70 21.26
C PRO A 350 15.45 15.97 21.82
N ASP A 351 16.19 16.78 22.53
CA ASP A 351 15.76 17.99 23.24
C ASP A 351 16.35 19.27 22.63
N ASP A 352 16.83 19.18 21.39
CA ASP A 352 17.26 20.28 20.55
C ASP A 352 16.16 20.64 19.54
N PHE A 353 15.75 21.90 19.52
CA PHE A 353 14.63 22.41 18.73
C PHE A 353 15.10 23.43 17.71
N TYR A 354 14.48 23.42 16.52
CA TYR A 354 14.69 24.45 15.50
C TYR A 354 13.63 25.54 15.53
N GLY A 355 12.57 25.33 16.28
CA GLY A 355 11.57 26.36 16.56
C GLY A 355 10.54 26.58 15.47
N GLY A 356 10.20 25.52 14.72
CA GLY A 356 9.03 25.53 13.84
C GLY A 356 7.74 25.75 14.64
N THR A 357 6.78 26.49 14.05
CA THR A 357 5.53 26.91 14.73
C THR A 357 4.31 26.67 13.84
N PHE A 358 3.11 26.64 14.44
CA PHE A 358 1.84 26.61 13.70
C PHE A 358 1.71 27.78 12.75
N ARG A 359 2.09 28.96 13.18
CA ARG A 359 2.07 30.17 12.36
C ARG A 359 3.06 30.09 11.19
N GLY A 360 4.25 29.53 11.42
CA GLY A 360 5.21 29.27 10.34
C GLY A 360 4.65 28.32 9.29
N ILE A 361 3.92 27.26 9.71
CA ILE A 361 3.23 26.37 8.79
C ILE A 361 2.12 27.10 8.02
N GLU A 362 1.34 27.94 8.72
CA GLU A 362 0.28 28.76 8.12
C GLU A 362 0.84 29.66 7.01
N GLU A 363 1.96 30.34 7.24
CA GLU A 363 2.63 31.19 6.26
C GLU A 363 3.11 30.41 5.02
N LYS A 364 3.30 29.09 5.13
CA LYS A 364 3.69 28.19 4.03
C LYS A 364 2.50 27.58 3.27
N LEU A 365 1.26 27.80 3.67
CA LEU A 365 0.09 27.26 2.97
C LEU A 365 0.01 27.65 1.49
N PRO A 366 0.35 28.89 1.05
CA PRO A 366 0.38 29.22 -0.37
C PRO A 366 1.37 28.34 -1.17
N TYR A 367 2.57 28.12 -0.64
CA TYR A 367 3.59 27.24 -1.22
C TYR A 367 3.08 25.78 -1.33
N LEU A 368 2.49 25.25 -0.26
CA LEU A 368 1.97 23.88 -0.24
C LEU A 368 0.81 23.69 -1.22
N ARG A 369 -0.06 24.70 -1.36
CA ARG A 369 -1.13 24.71 -2.36
C ARG A 369 -0.59 24.74 -3.78
N GLU A 370 0.43 25.54 -4.07
CA GLU A 370 1.10 25.60 -5.38
C GLU A 370 1.74 24.26 -5.72
N LEU A 371 2.30 23.57 -4.73
CA LEU A 371 2.86 22.21 -4.86
C LEU A 371 1.78 21.15 -5.12
N GLY A 372 0.49 21.49 -4.98
CA GLY A 372 -0.64 20.57 -5.18
C GLY A 372 -1.01 19.74 -3.96
N ILE A 373 -0.52 20.13 -2.77
CA ILE A 373 -0.85 19.45 -1.52
C ILE A 373 -2.29 19.75 -1.12
N SER A 374 -3.04 18.73 -0.76
CA SER A 374 -4.43 18.83 -0.31
C SER A 374 -4.64 18.30 1.11
N VAL A 375 -3.64 17.61 1.66
CA VAL A 375 -3.65 17.12 3.04
C VAL A 375 -2.27 17.35 3.66
N ILE A 376 -2.23 17.92 4.84
CA ILE A 376 -1.05 17.96 5.69
C ILE A 376 -1.24 16.97 6.82
N TYR A 377 -0.30 16.03 6.97
CA TYR A 377 -0.16 15.21 8.15
C TYR A 377 0.93 15.82 9.04
N LEU A 378 0.58 16.19 10.26
CA LEU A 378 1.51 16.70 11.24
C LEU A 378 1.99 15.58 12.15
N ASN A 379 3.32 15.38 12.27
CA ASN A 379 3.88 14.63 13.38
C ASN A 379 3.35 15.21 14.71
N PRO A 380 3.49 14.50 15.86
CA PRO A 380 2.84 14.91 17.10
C PRO A 380 3.02 16.39 17.43
N ILE A 381 1.92 17.03 17.83
CA ILE A 381 1.86 18.46 18.12
C ILE A 381 1.61 18.78 19.58
N VAL A 382 1.27 17.78 20.39
CA VAL A 382 0.95 17.95 21.79
C VAL A 382 2.21 18.10 22.63
N GLU A 383 2.06 18.65 23.83
CA GLU A 383 3.18 18.90 24.74
C GLU A 383 3.98 17.60 24.97
N ALA A 384 5.30 17.69 24.81
CA ALA A 384 6.23 16.60 24.99
C ALA A 384 7.64 17.12 25.32
N ARG A 385 8.47 16.29 25.93
CA ARG A 385 9.85 16.65 26.23
C ARG A 385 10.73 16.69 24.99
N SER A 386 10.48 15.80 24.03
CA SER A 386 11.31 15.65 22.85
C SER A 386 10.84 16.53 21.68
N ASN A 387 11.77 16.79 20.76
CA ASN A 387 11.48 17.53 19.52
C ASN A 387 10.54 16.78 18.57
N HIS A 388 10.51 15.43 18.63
CA HIS A 388 9.62 14.58 17.83
C HIS A 388 8.22 14.42 18.45
N ARG A 389 8.07 14.63 19.73
CA ARG A 389 6.80 14.62 20.50
C ARG A 389 6.05 13.30 20.54
N TYR A 390 6.69 12.19 20.20
CA TYR A 390 6.08 10.86 20.42
C TYR A 390 6.03 10.47 21.90
N ASP A 391 6.83 11.09 22.76
CA ASP A 391 6.79 11.00 24.22
C ASP A 391 5.79 11.98 24.84
N THR A 392 4.51 11.84 24.51
CA THR A 392 3.44 12.75 24.92
C THR A 392 3.44 13.04 26.42
N SER A 393 3.53 14.31 26.78
CA SER A 393 3.47 14.80 28.17
C SER A 393 2.06 15.26 28.57
N ASP A 394 1.33 15.95 27.71
CA ASP A 394 -0.07 16.33 27.91
C ASP A 394 -0.83 16.32 26.57
N TYR A 395 -1.77 15.37 26.43
CA TYR A 395 -2.59 15.22 25.21
C TYR A 395 -3.53 16.40 24.92
N MET A 396 -3.88 17.16 25.95
CA MET A 396 -4.92 18.20 25.84
C MET A 396 -4.37 19.56 25.42
N ARG A 397 -3.05 19.71 25.43
CA ARG A 397 -2.37 20.97 25.14
C ARG A 397 -1.41 20.82 23.96
N PRO A 398 -1.36 21.81 23.05
CA PRO A 398 -0.28 21.86 22.08
C PRO A 398 1.04 22.16 22.79
N ASP A 399 2.14 21.69 22.22
CA ASP A 399 3.47 22.07 22.70
C ASP A 399 3.68 23.58 22.60
N PRO A 400 4.07 24.27 23.68
CA PRO A 400 4.24 25.71 23.68
C PRO A 400 5.30 26.24 22.69
N ILE A 401 6.21 25.38 22.22
CA ILE A 401 7.18 25.73 21.16
C ILE A 401 6.45 25.93 19.83
N LEU A 402 5.42 25.14 19.55
CA LEU A 402 4.63 25.22 18.32
C LEU A 402 3.63 26.39 18.34
N GLY A 403 3.14 26.76 19.52
CA GLY A 403 2.15 27.79 19.71
C GLY A 403 1.04 27.41 20.69
N THR A 404 -0.06 28.16 20.63
CA THR A 404 -1.23 27.99 21.48
C THR A 404 -2.33 27.19 20.77
N GLU A 405 -3.39 26.83 21.50
CA GLU A 405 -4.62 26.25 20.93
C GLU A 405 -5.21 27.15 19.84
N ALA A 406 -5.24 28.47 20.08
CA ALA A 406 -5.75 29.42 19.11
C ALA A 406 -4.89 29.50 17.83
N ASP A 407 -3.56 29.33 17.93
CA ASP A 407 -2.68 29.26 16.76
C ASP A 407 -2.94 27.98 15.95
N PHE A 408 -3.20 26.86 16.61
CA PHE A 408 -3.59 25.62 15.93
C PHE A 408 -4.96 25.74 15.23
N GLU A 409 -5.94 26.31 15.91
CA GLU A 409 -7.27 26.57 15.33
C GLU A 409 -7.18 27.53 14.13
N GLY A 410 -6.34 28.56 14.23
CA GLY A 410 -6.02 29.50 13.15
C GLY A 410 -5.42 28.78 11.93
N LEU A 411 -4.40 27.95 12.15
CA LEU A 411 -3.81 27.11 11.11
C LEU A 411 -4.84 26.21 10.43
N CYS A 412 -5.71 25.55 11.20
CA CYS A 412 -6.75 24.69 10.65
C CYS A 412 -7.77 25.47 9.80
N ALA A 413 -8.14 26.66 10.22
CA ALA A 413 -9.05 27.55 9.49
C ALA A 413 -8.41 28.02 8.16
N ALA A 414 -7.18 28.55 8.20
CA ALA A 414 -6.45 29.01 7.04
C ALA A 414 -6.15 27.87 6.03
N ALA A 415 -5.80 26.67 6.54
CA ALA A 415 -5.61 25.48 5.70
C ALA A 415 -6.90 25.13 4.96
N ARG A 416 -8.04 25.13 5.64
CA ARG A 416 -9.36 24.84 5.04
C ARG A 416 -9.72 25.84 3.95
N GLU A 417 -9.48 27.12 4.16
CA GLU A 417 -9.67 28.18 3.16
C GLU A 417 -8.76 27.98 1.94
N SER A 418 -7.57 27.43 2.15
CA SER A 418 -6.63 27.06 1.10
C SER A 418 -6.95 25.74 0.41
N GLY A 419 -8.02 25.04 0.81
CA GLY A 419 -8.38 23.72 0.28
C GLY A 419 -7.54 22.57 0.84
N ILE A 420 -6.82 22.78 1.95
CA ILE A 420 -5.93 21.81 2.59
C ILE A 420 -6.58 21.32 3.89
N ARG A 421 -6.48 20.04 4.17
CA ARG A 421 -6.94 19.37 5.39
C ARG A 421 -5.76 19.05 6.32
N ILE A 422 -5.96 19.18 7.63
CA ILE A 422 -4.96 18.85 8.65
C ILE A 422 -5.32 17.51 9.29
N VAL A 423 -4.38 16.58 9.29
CA VAL A 423 -4.46 15.27 9.97
C VAL A 423 -3.40 15.23 11.07
N LEU A 424 -3.79 14.81 12.26
CA LEU A 424 -2.91 14.75 13.43
C LEU A 424 -2.38 13.34 13.66
N ASP A 425 -1.26 13.26 14.36
CA ASP A 425 -0.68 12.01 14.86
C ASP A 425 -1.31 11.64 16.20
N GLY A 426 -1.85 10.44 16.28
CA GLY A 426 -2.45 9.86 17.48
C GLY A 426 -1.53 8.81 18.08
N VAL A 427 -0.68 9.21 19.01
CA VAL A 427 0.21 8.32 19.78
C VAL A 427 -0.56 7.80 20.98
N PHE A 428 -1.27 6.68 20.83
CA PHE A 428 -2.21 6.18 21.84
C PHE A 428 -1.78 4.86 22.49
N SER A 429 -0.62 4.32 22.13
CA SER A 429 -0.03 3.10 22.71
C SER A 429 0.84 3.37 23.94
N HIS A 430 1.35 4.60 24.09
CA HIS A 430 2.26 4.98 25.18
C HIS A 430 2.19 6.49 25.47
N THR A 431 2.78 6.90 26.59
CA THR A 431 2.99 8.31 26.95
C THR A 431 4.48 8.56 27.17
N GLY A 432 4.86 9.83 27.38
CA GLY A 432 6.18 10.13 27.90
C GLY A 432 6.32 9.74 29.38
N ALA A 433 7.49 9.27 29.79
CA ALA A 433 7.81 9.10 31.21
C ALA A 433 7.78 10.45 31.95
N ASP A 434 8.10 11.54 31.24
CA ASP A 434 7.97 12.92 31.69
C ASP A 434 6.63 13.51 31.23
N SER A 435 5.55 13.09 31.86
CA SER A 435 4.19 13.50 31.51
C SER A 435 3.34 13.76 32.75
N VAL A 436 2.24 14.47 32.60
CA VAL A 436 1.26 14.69 33.68
C VAL A 436 0.64 13.37 34.16
N TYR A 437 0.70 12.32 33.34
CA TYR A 437 0.10 11.00 33.59
C TYR A 437 1.04 10.05 34.32
N PHE A 438 2.28 9.93 33.87
CA PHE A 438 3.29 9.03 34.48
C PHE A 438 4.16 9.73 35.50
N ASN A 439 4.64 10.95 35.18
CA ASN A 439 5.39 11.89 36.03
C ASN A 439 6.61 11.28 36.76
N ARG A 440 7.42 10.52 36.01
CA ARG A 440 8.59 9.83 36.59
C ARG A 440 9.57 10.79 37.26
N TYR A 441 9.76 11.96 36.69
CA TYR A 441 10.77 12.93 37.14
C TYR A 441 10.22 13.97 38.12
N GLY A 442 8.91 13.99 38.37
CA GLY A 442 8.28 14.94 39.27
C GLY A 442 8.22 16.38 38.73
N ASN A 443 8.35 16.56 37.44
CA ASN A 443 8.34 17.88 36.78
C ASN A 443 6.93 18.49 36.71
N TYR A 444 5.90 17.69 36.85
CA TYR A 444 4.51 18.13 36.81
C TYR A 444 3.89 18.16 38.21
N PRO A 445 2.94 19.07 38.50
CA PRO A 445 2.28 19.15 39.79
C PRO A 445 1.28 18.00 40.04
N SER A 446 0.91 17.24 39.01
CA SER A 446 0.02 16.09 39.11
C SER A 446 0.69 14.92 39.84
N VAL A 447 -0.10 14.10 40.54
CA VAL A 447 0.35 12.82 41.07
C VAL A 447 0.27 11.80 39.92
N GLY A 448 1.39 11.58 39.23
CA GLY A 448 1.47 10.61 38.15
C GLY A 448 1.55 9.18 38.64
N ALA A 449 1.34 8.22 37.72
CA ALA A 449 1.34 6.79 38.04
C ALA A 449 2.65 6.31 38.69
N CYS A 450 3.80 6.86 38.30
CA CYS A 450 5.11 6.52 38.87
C CYS A 450 5.30 7.00 40.33
N GLN A 451 4.40 7.83 40.84
CA GLN A 451 4.47 8.41 42.18
C GLN A 451 3.59 7.67 43.20
N GLY A 452 2.78 6.70 42.77
CA GLY A 452 2.03 5.83 43.69
C GLY A 452 0.64 5.40 43.18
N ASP A 453 0.12 4.40 43.86
CA ASP A 453 -1.19 3.78 43.60
C ASP A 453 -2.40 4.67 43.86
N LYS A 454 -2.19 5.85 44.46
CA LYS A 454 -3.23 6.89 44.63
C LYS A 454 -3.41 7.79 43.41
N SER A 455 -2.55 7.65 42.42
CA SER A 455 -2.71 8.36 41.15
C SER A 455 -3.97 7.86 40.43
N GLU A 456 -4.77 8.76 39.91
CA GLU A 456 -5.90 8.41 39.03
C GLU A 456 -5.46 7.74 37.73
N PHE A 457 -4.19 7.86 37.37
CA PHE A 457 -3.56 7.28 36.18
C PHE A 457 -2.85 5.94 36.45
N PHE A 458 -2.84 5.45 37.71
CA PHE A 458 -2.04 4.28 38.09
C PHE A 458 -2.42 3.05 37.27
N ASP A 459 -3.70 2.78 37.11
CA ASP A 459 -4.25 1.63 36.37
C ASP A 459 -4.08 1.74 34.84
N TRP A 460 -3.54 2.84 34.36
CA TRP A 460 -3.20 2.98 32.93
C TRP A 460 -1.93 2.24 32.56
N TYR A 461 -1.09 1.89 33.54
CA TYR A 461 0.23 1.33 33.30
C TYR A 461 0.43 0.00 34.05
N ASP A 462 1.23 -0.87 33.44
CA ASP A 462 1.57 -2.17 33.99
C ASP A 462 2.95 -2.14 34.65
N PHE A 463 2.99 -2.16 35.99
CA PHE A 463 4.22 -2.26 36.76
C PHE A 463 4.55 -3.73 37.09
N LYS A 464 5.72 -4.21 36.63
CA LYS A 464 6.28 -5.51 37.06
C LYS A 464 6.89 -5.42 38.45
N SER A 465 7.56 -4.31 38.75
CA SER A 465 8.10 -3.97 40.05
C SER A 465 8.08 -2.45 40.19
N PHE A 466 7.13 -1.96 41.01
CA PHE A 466 6.94 -0.53 41.24
C PHE A 466 8.13 0.10 42.00
N PRO A 467 8.56 1.31 41.65
CA PRO A 467 8.14 2.10 40.45
C PRO A 467 9.06 1.89 39.22
N GLU A 468 10.12 1.08 39.32
CA GLU A 468 11.25 1.10 38.42
C GLU A 468 11.07 0.17 37.19
N ASP A 469 10.29 -0.90 37.31
CA ASP A 469 10.08 -1.86 36.25
C ASP A 469 8.61 -1.88 35.78
N TYR A 470 8.36 -1.33 34.62
CA TYR A 470 7.06 -1.19 33.98
C TYR A 470 7.13 -1.55 32.51
N ARG A 471 5.97 -1.89 31.92
CA ARG A 471 5.84 -2.12 30.49
C ARG A 471 6.14 -0.83 29.74
N CYS A 472 6.98 -0.91 28.71
CA CYS A 472 7.40 0.24 27.91
C CYS A 472 7.60 -0.19 26.47
N TRP A 473 7.32 0.72 25.55
CA TRP A 473 7.37 0.48 24.11
C TRP A 473 8.79 0.06 23.69
N TRP A 474 8.91 -1.14 23.15
CA TRP A 474 10.16 -1.77 22.69
C TRP A 474 11.33 -1.71 23.69
N GLY A 475 11.03 -1.60 24.99
CA GLY A 475 12.03 -1.52 26.04
C GLY A 475 12.55 -0.11 26.35
N PHE A 476 12.04 0.91 25.67
CA PHE A 476 12.39 2.31 25.93
C PHE A 476 11.68 2.83 27.18
N LYS A 477 12.43 2.98 28.27
CA LYS A 477 11.90 3.43 29.58
C LYS A 477 11.33 4.85 29.56
N ASP A 478 11.65 5.66 28.56
CA ASP A 478 11.06 6.98 28.38
C ASP A 478 9.65 6.94 27.74
N LEU A 479 9.20 5.75 27.28
CA LEU A 479 7.91 5.53 26.62
C LEU A 479 7.11 4.45 27.36
N PRO A 480 6.57 4.73 28.58
CA PRO A 480 5.70 3.79 29.29
C PRO A 480 4.44 3.49 28.47
N GLU A 481 4.23 2.20 28.17
CA GLU A 481 3.02 1.74 27.48
C GLU A 481 1.80 1.86 28.37
N VAL A 482 0.69 2.19 27.78
CA VAL A 482 -0.60 2.22 28.45
C VAL A 482 -1.39 0.93 28.22
N ASN A 483 -2.33 0.66 29.08
CA ASN A 483 -3.35 -0.35 28.86
C ASN A 483 -4.52 0.28 28.08
N GLU A 484 -4.53 0.11 26.77
CA GLU A 484 -5.50 0.71 25.84
C GLU A 484 -6.93 0.21 26.06
N THR A 485 -7.10 -0.89 26.82
CA THR A 485 -8.41 -1.43 27.20
C THR A 485 -8.90 -0.94 28.56
N GLN A 486 -8.09 -0.16 29.29
CA GLN A 486 -8.48 0.40 30.58
C GLN A 486 -9.62 1.42 30.39
N PRO A 487 -10.78 1.27 31.07
CA PRO A 487 -11.95 2.10 30.82
C PRO A 487 -11.75 3.60 31.03
N SER A 488 -10.96 4.00 32.05
CA SER A 488 -10.68 5.41 32.30
C SER A 488 -9.77 6.01 31.21
N TRP A 489 -8.79 5.25 30.70
CA TRP A 489 -7.98 5.61 29.55
C TRP A 489 -8.86 5.79 28.31
N GLN A 490 -9.68 4.78 27.98
CA GLN A 490 -10.58 4.85 26.81
C GLN A 490 -11.54 6.03 26.91
N ARG A 491 -12.04 6.32 28.08
CA ARG A 491 -12.89 7.49 28.29
C ARG A 491 -12.14 8.79 28.05
N PHE A 492 -10.95 8.93 28.61
CA PHE A 492 -10.13 10.13 28.49
C PHE A 492 -9.65 10.36 27.05
N VAL A 493 -9.10 9.33 26.42
CA VAL A 493 -8.50 9.48 25.09
C VAL A 493 -9.55 9.41 23.98
N ILE A 494 -10.58 8.55 24.10
CA ILE A 494 -11.39 8.15 22.96
C ILE A 494 -12.86 8.54 23.10
N SER A 495 -13.57 8.04 24.14
CA SER A 495 -15.03 7.97 24.14
C SER A 495 -15.74 9.08 24.90
N GLY A 496 -15.06 9.78 25.82
CA GLY A 496 -15.65 10.90 26.55
C GLY A 496 -16.02 12.07 25.63
N ASP A 497 -16.94 12.91 26.07
CA ASP A 497 -17.34 14.10 25.29
C ASP A 497 -16.18 15.10 25.12
N ASP A 498 -15.31 15.17 26.12
CA ASP A 498 -14.11 15.97 26.17
C ASP A 498 -12.82 15.15 25.92
N SER A 499 -12.97 13.99 25.29
CA SER A 499 -11.83 13.11 24.96
C SER A 499 -10.86 13.77 24.01
N VAL A 500 -9.61 13.30 24.04
CA VAL A 500 -8.53 13.76 23.16
C VAL A 500 -8.95 13.69 21.69
N VAL A 501 -9.48 12.55 21.26
CA VAL A 501 -9.92 12.32 19.87
C VAL A 501 -10.94 13.35 19.44
N LYS A 502 -11.98 13.61 20.24
CA LYS A 502 -13.07 14.51 19.88
C LYS A 502 -12.63 15.98 19.99
N THR A 503 -11.87 16.34 21.02
CA THR A 503 -11.45 17.72 21.27
C THR A 503 -10.59 18.28 20.13
N TRP A 504 -9.61 17.53 19.64
CA TRP A 504 -8.78 18.00 18.53
C TRP A 504 -9.53 18.07 17.20
N LEU A 505 -10.51 17.19 16.99
CA LEU A 505 -11.41 17.30 15.82
C LEU A 505 -12.27 18.57 15.87
N ARG A 506 -12.77 18.95 17.06
CA ARG A 506 -13.51 20.23 17.26
C ARG A 506 -12.61 21.45 17.04
N ARG A 507 -11.36 21.38 17.47
CA ARG A 507 -10.35 22.45 17.26
C ARG A 507 -9.96 22.60 15.78
N GLY A 508 -10.44 21.70 14.88
CA GLY A 508 -10.29 21.88 13.42
C GLY A 508 -9.59 20.78 12.67
N ALA A 509 -8.99 19.80 13.35
CA ALA A 509 -8.38 18.64 12.70
C ALA A 509 -9.39 17.91 11.81
N SER A 510 -8.93 17.32 10.72
CA SER A 510 -9.74 16.57 9.76
C SER A 510 -9.63 15.06 9.92
N GLY A 511 -8.85 14.60 10.89
CA GLY A 511 -8.67 13.19 11.18
C GLY A 511 -7.40 12.90 11.95
N TRP A 512 -7.17 11.61 12.15
CA TRP A 512 -6.06 11.06 12.88
C TRP A 512 -5.28 10.05 12.03
N ARG A 513 -3.97 10.13 12.06
CA ARG A 513 -3.06 9.01 11.75
C ARG A 513 -2.72 8.36 13.08
N LEU A 514 -2.95 7.07 13.19
CA LEU A 514 -2.67 6.31 14.40
C LEU A 514 -1.26 5.74 14.32
N ASP A 515 -0.44 6.12 15.27
CA ASP A 515 0.91 5.61 15.46
C ASP A 515 0.87 4.12 15.81
N VAL A 516 1.75 3.32 15.20
CA VAL A 516 1.86 1.86 15.38
C VAL A 516 0.49 1.15 15.50
N ALA A 517 -0.41 1.45 14.57
CA ALA A 517 -1.80 0.97 14.62
C ALA A 517 -1.92 -0.57 14.65
N ASP A 518 -0.93 -1.29 14.14
CA ASP A 518 -0.85 -2.75 14.16
C ASP A 518 -0.53 -3.32 15.55
N GLU A 519 -0.06 -2.51 16.50
CA GLU A 519 0.14 -2.87 17.90
C GLU A 519 -1.08 -2.53 18.79
N LEU A 520 -2.03 -1.71 18.30
CA LEU A 520 -3.25 -1.38 19.03
C LEU A 520 -4.28 -2.51 18.93
N PRO A 521 -5.03 -2.82 20.03
CA PRO A 521 -6.13 -3.79 19.98
C PRO A 521 -7.22 -3.37 18.97
N ASP A 522 -7.77 -4.35 18.23
CA ASP A 522 -8.85 -4.12 17.25
C ASP A 522 -10.07 -3.41 17.84
N GLU A 523 -10.40 -3.71 19.09
CA GLU A 523 -11.49 -3.07 19.82
C GLU A 523 -11.21 -1.58 20.05
N THR A 524 -9.97 -1.23 20.38
CA THR A 524 -9.52 0.15 20.56
C THR A 524 -9.55 0.92 19.24
N LEU A 525 -9.07 0.33 18.15
CA LEU A 525 -9.15 0.91 16.80
C LEU A 525 -10.60 1.18 16.39
N SER A 526 -11.50 0.23 16.65
CA SER A 526 -12.94 0.35 16.39
C SER A 526 -13.58 1.46 17.21
N LEU A 527 -13.18 1.60 18.48
CA LEU A 527 -13.68 2.64 19.38
C LEU A 527 -13.21 4.04 18.94
N ILE A 528 -11.92 4.19 18.58
CA ILE A 528 -11.35 5.44 18.05
C ILE A 528 -12.12 5.87 16.80
N ARG A 529 -12.32 4.95 15.85
CA ARG A 529 -13.06 5.25 14.63
C ARG A 529 -14.48 5.71 14.92
N ARG A 530 -15.19 5.02 15.81
CA ARG A 530 -16.55 5.38 16.19
C ARG A 530 -16.61 6.77 16.79
N ALA A 531 -15.80 7.04 17.81
CA ALA A 531 -15.75 8.34 18.49
C ALA A 531 -15.42 9.49 17.53
N ALA A 532 -14.46 9.27 16.64
CA ALA A 532 -14.09 10.27 15.63
C ALA A 532 -15.23 10.54 14.63
N LYS A 533 -15.94 9.49 14.18
CA LYS A 533 -17.07 9.61 13.24
C LYS A 533 -18.32 10.19 13.88
N GLU A 534 -18.55 9.97 15.16
CA GLU A 534 -19.61 10.60 15.94
C GLU A 534 -19.38 12.12 16.02
N GLU A 535 -18.15 12.56 16.29
CA GLU A 535 -17.80 13.96 16.37
C GLU A 535 -17.78 14.64 14.99
N LYS A 536 -17.19 13.96 13.99
CA LYS A 536 -17.01 14.48 12.64
C LYS A 536 -17.17 13.35 11.62
N PRO A 537 -18.33 13.22 10.96
CA PRO A 537 -18.62 12.08 10.07
C PRO A 537 -17.61 11.87 8.93
N ASP A 538 -17.00 12.95 8.45
CA ASP A 538 -15.98 12.93 7.41
C ASP A 538 -14.53 12.90 7.96
N ALA A 539 -14.31 12.65 9.27
CA ALA A 539 -12.99 12.51 9.83
C ALA A 539 -12.23 11.33 9.19
N LEU A 540 -10.96 11.52 8.87
CA LEU A 540 -10.06 10.44 8.46
C LEU A 540 -9.58 9.68 9.70
N ILE A 541 -9.53 8.35 9.59
CA ILE A 541 -8.72 7.49 10.45
C ILE A 541 -7.80 6.69 9.55
N LEU A 542 -6.52 6.89 9.74
CA LEU A 542 -5.43 6.29 8.98
C LEU A 542 -4.47 5.59 9.95
N GLY A 543 -4.20 4.31 9.77
CA GLY A 543 -3.25 3.56 10.60
C GLY A 543 -1.86 3.52 9.96
N GLU A 544 -0.82 3.61 10.79
CA GLU A 544 0.52 3.16 10.42
C GLU A 544 0.60 1.66 10.66
N VAL A 545 1.04 0.91 9.64
CA VAL A 545 1.20 -0.54 9.71
C VAL A 545 2.59 -0.90 9.22
N TRP A 546 3.38 -1.57 10.05
CA TRP A 546 4.75 -1.96 9.74
C TRP A 546 4.84 -3.35 9.13
N GLU A 547 3.79 -4.14 9.26
CA GLU A 547 3.68 -5.48 8.72
C GLU A 547 2.83 -5.51 7.43
N ASP A 548 2.59 -6.71 6.90
CA ASP A 548 1.74 -6.88 5.74
C ASP A 548 0.26 -6.58 6.09
N ALA A 549 -0.20 -5.40 5.73
CA ALA A 549 -1.59 -4.96 5.96
C ALA A 549 -2.66 -5.83 5.29
N VAL A 550 -2.27 -6.73 4.38
CA VAL A 550 -3.18 -7.72 3.78
C VAL A 550 -3.46 -8.86 4.75
N ILE A 551 -2.56 -9.11 5.68
CA ILE A 551 -2.66 -10.20 6.66
C ILE A 551 -3.35 -9.73 7.94
N LYS A 552 -3.20 -8.47 8.31
CA LYS A 552 -3.81 -7.86 9.52
C LYS A 552 -5.14 -7.18 9.27
#